data_cf9cf8d0e7a6ff49c6fc54e633baa0e1
#
_entry.id   cf9cf8d0e7a6ff49c6fc54e633baa0e1
#
_cell.length_a   1.000
_cell.length_b   1.000
_cell.length_c   1.000
_cell.angle_alpha   90.00
_cell.angle_beta   90.00
_cell.angle_gamma   90.00
#
_symmetry.space_group_name_H-M   'P 1'
#
loop_
_entity.id
_entity.type
_entity.pdbx_description
1 polymer ?
#
loop_
_entity_poly.entity_id
_entity_poly.type
_entity_poly.pdbx_seq_one_letter_code
_entity_poly.pdbx_strand_id
1 'polypeptide(L)'
;MPLVEQKEETAADIQGLRLKFPGAADLLFRDLSVKILRGEKVLLLGPSGCGKSTLLQVLGGMIPRVTEVPMKAARLEVPESVGFVFQDPETQFCMPHVDEELAFVLENLAVPVQEMRPRIEAALRQVGLNLPDAHIPIGNLSQGMKQRLALASALLLEPETLLLDEPSALLDPEGRRTIWEAVRNVSDRRTIVIVEHRIEEVIDWVDRVIVFQADGSLVADGPAESIFRRHRNQLREYGIWYPEAWSDAYAPITESKSPALADPIEDQADCPNSSAPRLESELQPLLRLEQFSVLRGGKEACRVDSAIVLPGDLIAVTGPNGAGKSSLLLGLMGLLPRRGLCRYGEYLPEGRRAEREAAAKHMAFVFQNPEFQFVTNRVLDEVSFTLRSEAEHNLQQERRGGSARIGWPFVRRGRLTAEDEGKIERRALEFLHRFGLADYAERHPYLLSLGQKRRLSVASAVVSAKPLLLLDEPTFGQDARNTFAMLNLCEELRASGHAVLMITHETEIAQRLATRVWRVENGKLVDDRSTARSCTDGTRLVMGDADETFF
;
A
#
# COMPACT_ATOMS: atom_id res chain seq x y z
N MET A 1 46.52 -12.79 -31.72
CA MET A 1 46.18 -12.97 -30.31
C MET A 1 44.75 -13.50 -30.25
N PRO A 2 44.49 -14.68 -29.71
CA PRO A 2 43.14 -15.16 -29.56
C PRO A 2 42.46 -14.31 -28.47
N LEU A 3 41.24 -13.85 -28.77
CA LEU A 3 40.32 -13.24 -27.79
C LEU A 3 40.14 -14.27 -26.67
N VAL A 4 40.65 -13.96 -25.50
CA VAL A 4 40.32 -14.71 -24.27
C VAL A 4 38.83 -14.48 -24.05
N GLU A 5 38.01 -15.48 -24.34
CA GLU A 5 36.64 -15.53 -23.84
C GLU A 5 36.73 -15.39 -22.32
N GLN A 6 36.42 -14.22 -21.81
CA GLN A 6 36.18 -14.05 -20.37
C GLN A 6 35.01 -14.96 -20.03
N LYS A 7 35.31 -16.09 -19.41
CA LYS A 7 34.29 -16.97 -18.83
C LYS A 7 33.52 -16.12 -17.85
N GLU A 8 32.31 -15.71 -18.23
CA GLU A 8 31.39 -14.98 -17.35
C GLU A 8 31.20 -15.84 -16.08
N GLU A 9 31.76 -15.37 -14.97
CA GLU A 9 31.67 -16.08 -13.71
C GLU A 9 30.22 -16.08 -13.23
N THR A 10 29.67 -17.25 -12.99
CA THR A 10 28.28 -17.46 -12.57
C THR A 10 28.20 -17.33 -11.05
N ALA A 11 27.24 -16.53 -10.55
CA ALA A 11 26.90 -16.43 -9.14
C ALA A 11 25.85 -17.47 -8.74
N ALA A 12 24.86 -17.73 -9.62
CA ALA A 12 23.87 -18.78 -9.43
C ALA A 12 23.47 -19.42 -10.75
N ASP A 13 23.26 -20.76 -10.75
CA ASP A 13 22.73 -21.50 -11.90
C ASP A 13 21.69 -22.52 -11.41
N ILE A 14 20.43 -22.21 -11.68
CA ILE A 14 19.28 -23.05 -11.35
C ILE A 14 18.68 -23.56 -12.65
N GLN A 15 18.55 -24.88 -12.80
CA GLN A 15 17.97 -25.51 -13.99
C GLN A 15 16.89 -26.49 -13.62
N GLY A 16 15.71 -26.35 -14.23
CA GLY A 16 14.60 -27.28 -14.07
C GLY A 16 14.06 -27.35 -12.64
N LEU A 17 14.00 -26.23 -11.93
CA LEU A 17 13.51 -26.19 -10.56
C LEU A 17 12.00 -26.46 -10.52
N ARG A 18 11.63 -27.48 -9.73
CA ARG A 18 10.24 -27.82 -9.37
C ARG A 18 10.10 -27.71 -7.87
N LEU A 19 9.15 -26.89 -7.41
CA LEU A 19 8.93 -26.63 -6.00
C LEU A 19 7.43 -26.60 -5.70
N LYS A 20 7.03 -27.25 -4.59
CA LYS A 20 5.65 -27.30 -4.12
C LYS A 20 5.58 -27.10 -2.63
N PHE A 21 4.79 -26.16 -2.15
CA PHE A 21 4.55 -26.01 -0.72
C PHE A 21 3.66 -27.14 -0.18
N PRO A 22 3.87 -27.58 1.06
CA PRO A 22 3.00 -28.54 1.72
C PRO A 22 1.55 -28.05 1.75
N GLY A 23 0.60 -28.89 1.34
CA GLY A 23 -0.82 -28.54 1.29
C GLY A 23 -1.27 -27.73 0.07
N ALA A 24 -0.36 -27.22 -0.76
CA ALA A 24 -0.74 -26.57 -2.02
C ALA A 24 -1.25 -27.62 -3.04
N ALA A 25 -2.21 -27.26 -3.88
CA ALA A 25 -2.68 -28.11 -4.97
C ALA A 25 -1.63 -28.24 -6.08
N ASP A 26 -1.04 -27.11 -6.48
CA ASP A 26 -0.15 -26.99 -7.62
C ASP A 26 1.32 -26.77 -7.22
N LEU A 27 2.22 -26.97 -8.20
CA LEU A 27 3.62 -26.56 -8.11
C LEU A 27 3.71 -25.04 -8.20
N LEU A 28 4.52 -24.42 -7.32
CA LEU A 28 4.88 -23.00 -7.44
C LEU A 28 5.83 -22.80 -8.63
N PHE A 29 6.85 -23.63 -8.76
CA PHE A 29 7.73 -23.66 -9.91
C PHE A 29 7.60 -25.01 -10.61
N ARG A 30 7.36 -24.99 -11.93
CA ARG A 30 7.13 -26.23 -12.72
C ARG A 30 8.36 -26.72 -13.46
N ASP A 31 9.27 -25.82 -13.83
CA ASP A 31 10.53 -26.13 -14.53
C ASP A 31 11.38 -24.85 -14.66
N LEU A 32 11.50 -24.09 -13.57
CA LEU A 32 12.16 -22.79 -13.57
C LEU A 32 13.66 -22.94 -13.78
N SER A 33 14.19 -22.20 -14.76
CA SER A 33 15.63 -22.10 -15.00
C SER A 33 16.04 -20.63 -15.02
N VAL A 34 17.02 -20.29 -14.17
CA VAL A 34 17.56 -18.93 -14.01
C VAL A 34 19.06 -19.02 -13.78
N LYS A 35 19.82 -18.24 -14.54
CA LYS A 35 21.26 -18.07 -14.36
C LYS A 35 21.57 -16.62 -14.02
N ILE A 36 22.36 -16.36 -12.97
CA ILE A 36 22.77 -15.01 -12.52
C ILE A 36 24.28 -14.93 -12.59
N LEU A 37 24.77 -13.84 -13.17
CA LEU A 37 26.22 -13.60 -13.33
C LEU A 37 26.78 -12.87 -12.10
N ARG A 38 28.07 -13.04 -11.82
CA ARG A 38 28.73 -12.30 -10.76
C ARG A 38 28.77 -10.80 -11.06
N GLY A 39 28.44 -9.99 -10.05
CA GLY A 39 28.39 -8.53 -10.17
C GLY A 39 27.13 -8.00 -10.86
N GLU A 40 26.24 -8.87 -11.37
CA GLU A 40 24.97 -8.48 -12.02
C GLU A 40 23.95 -7.96 -11.00
N LYS A 41 23.21 -6.90 -11.35
CA LYS A 41 22.07 -6.38 -10.59
C LYS A 41 20.78 -6.78 -11.30
N VAL A 42 20.07 -7.74 -10.69
CA VAL A 42 18.89 -8.38 -11.27
C VAL A 42 17.63 -7.96 -10.52
N LEU A 43 16.63 -7.45 -11.23
CA LEU A 43 15.32 -7.13 -10.68
C LEU A 43 14.31 -8.22 -11.05
N LEU A 44 13.66 -8.80 -10.05
CA LEU A 44 12.59 -9.78 -10.22
C LEU A 44 11.24 -9.10 -10.13
N LEU A 45 10.46 -9.13 -11.21
CA LEU A 45 9.11 -8.57 -11.29
C LEU A 45 8.08 -9.68 -11.50
N GLY A 46 6.86 -9.45 -11.06
CA GLY A 46 5.74 -10.37 -11.23
C GLY A 46 4.62 -10.10 -10.24
N PRO A 47 3.42 -10.67 -10.47
CA PRO A 47 2.29 -10.54 -9.55
C PRO A 47 2.63 -11.04 -8.14
N SER A 48 1.86 -10.58 -7.14
CA SER A 48 1.98 -11.10 -5.79
C SER A 48 1.67 -12.60 -5.75
N GLY A 49 2.51 -13.37 -5.04
CA GLY A 49 2.33 -14.82 -4.91
C GLY A 49 2.93 -15.67 -6.03
N CYS A 50 3.55 -15.10 -7.08
CA CYS A 50 4.18 -15.87 -8.17
C CYS A 50 5.52 -16.53 -7.79
N GLY A 51 6.03 -16.34 -6.56
CA GLY A 51 7.21 -17.06 -6.07
C GLY A 51 8.51 -16.26 -6.02
N LYS A 52 8.53 -14.95 -6.25
CA LYS A 52 9.75 -14.11 -6.22
C LYS A 52 10.54 -14.24 -4.93
N SER A 53 9.90 -14.04 -3.78
CA SER A 53 10.52 -14.20 -2.45
C SER A 53 10.97 -15.65 -2.21
N THR A 54 10.20 -16.64 -2.70
CA THR A 54 10.60 -18.04 -2.63
C THR A 54 11.86 -18.33 -3.43
N LEU A 55 11.99 -17.72 -4.62
CA LEU A 55 13.22 -17.82 -5.42
C LEU A 55 14.41 -17.19 -4.68
N LEU A 56 14.22 -16.02 -4.03
CA LEU A 56 15.28 -15.45 -3.18
C LEU A 56 15.68 -16.39 -2.05
N GLN A 57 14.72 -17.05 -1.40
CA GLN A 57 15.02 -18.03 -0.33
C GLN A 57 15.76 -19.25 -0.86
N VAL A 58 15.48 -19.70 -2.09
CA VAL A 58 16.24 -20.78 -2.75
C VAL A 58 17.67 -20.31 -3.05
N LEU A 59 17.83 -19.11 -3.63
CA LEU A 59 19.13 -18.50 -3.91
C LEU A 59 19.96 -18.26 -2.63
N GLY A 60 19.29 -17.87 -1.55
CA GLY A 60 19.92 -17.70 -0.22
C GLY A 60 20.20 -19.02 0.50
N GLY A 61 19.86 -20.16 -0.08
CA GLY A 61 20.06 -21.47 0.53
C GLY A 61 19.16 -21.75 1.74
N MET A 62 18.18 -20.90 2.04
CA MET A 62 17.22 -21.13 3.12
C MET A 62 16.28 -22.29 2.79
N ILE A 63 15.89 -22.40 1.52
CA ILE A 63 15.20 -23.58 0.99
C ILE A 63 16.22 -24.42 0.22
N PRO A 64 16.42 -25.70 0.53
CA PRO A 64 15.70 -26.50 1.55
C PRO A 64 16.37 -26.57 2.93
N ARG A 65 17.51 -25.87 3.18
CA ARG A 65 18.36 -26.11 4.35
C ARG A 65 17.71 -25.73 5.69
N VAL A 66 16.95 -24.63 5.71
CA VAL A 66 16.27 -24.11 6.90
C VAL A 66 14.78 -24.45 6.86
N THR A 67 14.17 -24.28 5.71
CA THR A 67 12.75 -24.61 5.49
C THR A 67 12.65 -25.79 4.53
N GLU A 68 12.19 -26.91 5.06
CA GLU A 68 12.00 -28.13 4.26
C GLU A 68 10.77 -27.96 3.35
N VAL A 69 11.02 -27.70 2.07
CA VAL A 69 10.00 -27.64 1.04
C VAL A 69 10.32 -28.69 -0.02
N PRO A 70 9.35 -29.54 -0.43
CA PRO A 70 9.55 -30.50 -1.50
C PRO A 70 10.00 -29.79 -2.78
N MET A 71 11.25 -30.04 -3.20
CA MET A 71 11.80 -29.47 -4.42
C MET A 71 12.72 -30.45 -5.15
N LYS A 72 12.86 -30.27 -6.47
CA LYS A 72 13.80 -30.97 -7.35
C LYS A 72 14.34 -29.97 -8.37
N ALA A 73 15.62 -30.09 -8.71
CA ALA A 73 16.25 -29.34 -9.78
C ALA A 73 17.23 -30.26 -10.53
N ALA A 74 17.42 -30.03 -11.83
CA ALA A 74 18.45 -30.71 -12.62
C ALA A 74 19.84 -30.18 -12.24
N ARG A 75 19.93 -28.88 -11.96
CA ARG A 75 21.12 -28.20 -11.42
C ARG A 75 20.68 -27.16 -10.42
N LEU A 76 21.38 -27.06 -9.28
CA LEU A 76 21.15 -26.08 -8.24
C LEU A 76 22.49 -25.61 -7.71
N GLU A 77 23.03 -24.56 -8.30
CA GLU A 77 24.20 -23.85 -7.82
C GLU A 77 23.76 -22.49 -7.31
N VAL A 78 23.96 -22.26 -6.03
CA VAL A 78 23.58 -21.01 -5.33
C VAL A 78 24.83 -20.34 -4.78
N PRO A 79 24.81 -19.00 -4.54
CA PRO A 79 25.97 -18.29 -4.00
C PRO A 79 26.40 -18.86 -2.65
N GLU A 80 27.71 -18.91 -2.40
CA GLU A 80 28.27 -19.39 -1.13
C GLU A 80 28.15 -18.35 0.00
N SER A 81 28.34 -17.07 -0.35
CA SER A 81 28.30 -15.94 0.59
C SER A 81 27.14 -15.01 0.25
N VAL A 82 26.12 -15.00 1.11
CA VAL A 82 24.86 -14.29 0.89
C VAL A 82 24.52 -13.41 2.09
N GLY A 83 24.18 -12.15 1.80
CA GLY A 83 23.45 -11.27 2.72
C GLY A 83 21.99 -11.20 2.30
N PHE A 84 21.07 -11.40 3.23
CA PHE A 84 19.62 -11.34 2.97
C PHE A 84 19.00 -10.18 3.73
N VAL A 85 18.14 -9.41 3.08
CA VAL A 85 17.31 -8.37 3.70
C VAL A 85 15.85 -8.70 3.42
N PHE A 86 15.08 -8.95 4.48
CA PHE A 86 13.68 -9.31 4.39
C PHE A 86 12.77 -8.10 4.24
N GLN A 87 11.59 -8.32 3.71
CA GLN A 87 10.53 -7.31 3.57
C GLN A 87 10.18 -6.64 4.91
N ASP A 88 10.03 -7.44 5.96
CA ASP A 88 9.85 -6.95 7.33
C ASP A 88 11.16 -7.11 8.10
N PRO A 89 11.89 -6.01 8.37
CA PRO A 89 13.17 -6.07 9.08
C PRO A 89 13.03 -6.58 10.52
N GLU A 90 11.85 -6.44 11.16
CA GLU A 90 11.64 -6.92 12.53
C GLU A 90 11.74 -8.46 12.63
N THR A 91 11.45 -9.17 11.55
CA THR A 91 11.58 -10.64 11.49
C THR A 91 13.04 -11.10 11.42
N GLN A 92 13.98 -10.18 11.14
CA GLN A 92 15.40 -10.47 11.02
C GLN A 92 16.14 -10.26 12.35
N PHE A 93 15.64 -9.39 13.22
CA PHE A 93 16.33 -9.03 14.46
C PHE A 93 16.15 -10.08 15.56
N CYS A 94 17.28 -10.42 16.20
CA CYS A 94 17.33 -11.37 17.32
C CYS A 94 17.56 -10.66 18.66
N MET A 95 18.14 -9.45 18.65
CA MET A 95 18.53 -8.72 19.84
C MET A 95 17.67 -7.45 20.04
N PRO A 96 17.53 -6.95 21.28
CA PRO A 96 16.70 -5.77 21.54
C PRO A 96 17.37 -4.44 21.21
N HIS A 97 18.71 -4.37 21.13
CA HIS A 97 19.47 -3.15 20.87
C HIS A 97 20.31 -3.25 19.59
N VAL A 98 20.60 -2.10 18.98
CA VAL A 98 21.30 -2.01 17.69
C VAL A 98 22.72 -2.59 17.76
N ASP A 99 23.50 -2.23 18.77
CA ASP A 99 24.87 -2.74 18.96
C ASP A 99 24.89 -4.24 19.27
N GLU A 100 23.94 -4.72 20.07
CA GLU A 100 23.80 -6.14 20.40
C GLU A 100 23.44 -6.96 19.15
N GLU A 101 22.55 -6.46 18.29
CA GLU A 101 22.17 -7.12 17.04
C GLU A 101 23.35 -7.27 16.10
N LEU A 102 24.14 -6.22 15.93
CA LEU A 102 25.33 -6.27 15.07
C LEU A 102 26.47 -7.08 15.70
N ALA A 103 26.63 -7.02 17.02
CA ALA A 103 27.61 -7.85 17.75
C ALA A 103 27.25 -9.34 17.64
N PHE A 104 25.96 -9.70 17.72
CA PHE A 104 25.50 -11.08 17.55
C PHE A 104 25.94 -11.69 16.20
N VAL A 105 25.89 -10.92 15.11
CA VAL A 105 26.40 -11.38 13.81
C VAL A 105 27.91 -11.64 13.87
N LEU A 106 28.68 -10.73 14.46
CA LEU A 106 30.12 -10.84 14.55
C LEU A 106 30.57 -11.96 15.50
N GLU A 107 29.81 -12.22 16.56
CA GLU A 107 30.04 -13.36 17.46
C GLU A 107 29.86 -14.69 16.72
N ASN A 108 28.82 -14.83 15.90
CA ASN A 108 28.62 -16.01 15.07
C ASN A 108 29.72 -16.21 14.02
N LEU A 109 30.40 -15.14 13.62
CA LEU A 109 31.58 -15.19 12.75
C LEU A 109 32.89 -15.38 13.53
N ALA A 110 32.82 -15.57 14.85
CA ALA A 110 33.98 -15.70 15.75
C ALA A 110 34.96 -14.51 15.66
N VAL A 111 34.47 -13.29 15.41
CA VAL A 111 35.28 -12.07 15.37
C VAL A 111 35.74 -11.72 16.79
N PRO A 112 37.02 -11.37 17.01
CA PRO A 112 37.51 -10.95 18.33
C PRO A 112 36.80 -9.70 18.85
N VAL A 113 36.47 -9.66 20.15
CA VAL A 113 35.67 -8.56 20.77
C VAL A 113 36.32 -7.19 20.51
N GLN A 114 37.65 -7.10 20.45
CA GLN A 114 38.37 -5.84 20.19
C GLN A 114 38.08 -5.27 18.78
N GLU A 115 37.70 -6.14 17.80
CA GLU A 115 37.44 -5.76 16.44
C GLU A 115 35.93 -5.47 16.18
N MET A 116 35.04 -5.90 17.08
CA MET A 116 33.59 -5.80 16.86
C MET A 116 33.13 -4.36 16.76
N ARG A 117 33.47 -3.51 17.73
CA ARG A 117 33.05 -2.11 17.77
C ARG A 117 33.44 -1.33 16.51
N PRO A 118 34.71 -1.36 16.03
CA PRO A 118 35.08 -0.69 14.78
C PRO A 118 34.28 -1.20 13.56
N ARG A 119 34.03 -2.51 13.48
CA ARG A 119 33.24 -3.10 12.37
C ARG A 119 31.77 -2.68 12.43
N ILE A 120 31.17 -2.65 13.63
CA ILE A 120 29.79 -2.15 13.85
C ILE A 120 29.68 -0.70 13.39
N GLU A 121 30.57 0.18 13.86
CA GLU A 121 30.58 1.59 13.48
C GLU A 121 30.78 1.78 11.96
N ALA A 122 31.63 0.96 11.34
CA ALA A 122 31.83 0.99 9.88
C ALA A 122 30.56 0.57 9.13
N ALA A 123 29.91 -0.52 9.53
CA ALA A 123 28.68 -1.00 8.90
C ALA A 123 27.54 0.02 9.03
N LEU A 124 27.34 0.63 10.20
CA LEU A 124 26.35 1.68 10.41
C LEU A 124 26.61 2.91 9.51
N ARG A 125 27.88 3.32 9.36
CA ARG A 125 28.27 4.43 8.47
C ARG A 125 28.01 4.09 7.00
N GLN A 126 28.29 2.85 6.57
CA GLN A 126 28.07 2.43 5.17
C GLN A 126 26.60 2.56 4.74
N VAL A 127 25.68 2.28 5.65
CA VAL A 127 24.22 2.41 5.39
C VAL A 127 23.66 3.78 5.77
N GLY A 128 24.51 4.74 6.14
CA GLY A 128 24.09 6.09 6.53
C GLY A 128 23.27 6.13 7.83
N LEU A 129 23.41 5.15 8.71
CA LEU A 129 22.71 5.11 9.99
C LEU A 129 23.59 5.75 11.08
N ASN A 130 23.49 7.08 11.20
CA ASN A 130 24.22 7.85 12.19
C ASN A 130 23.41 7.93 13.49
N LEU A 131 23.76 7.14 14.48
CA LEU A 131 23.11 7.12 15.78
C LEU A 131 23.98 7.85 16.82
N PRO A 132 23.37 8.63 17.72
CA PRO A 132 24.12 9.29 18.81
C PRO A 132 24.70 8.28 19.81
N ASP A 133 24.04 7.15 19.96
CA ASP A 133 24.45 5.99 20.75
C ASP A 133 24.03 4.73 20.00
N ALA A 134 24.91 3.75 19.91
CA ALA A 134 24.57 2.46 19.29
C ALA A 134 23.74 1.56 20.22
N HIS A 135 23.75 1.81 21.55
CA HIS A 135 22.92 1.06 22.51
C HIS A 135 21.50 1.62 22.61
N ILE A 136 20.87 1.82 21.44
CA ILE A 136 19.47 2.25 21.33
C ILE A 136 18.59 1.01 21.12
N PRO A 137 17.45 0.90 21.84
CA PRO A 137 16.45 -0.14 21.55
C PRO A 137 15.97 -0.06 20.10
N ILE A 138 15.98 -1.20 19.39
CA ILE A 138 15.55 -1.29 17.98
C ILE A 138 14.09 -0.84 17.82
N GLY A 139 13.24 -1.08 18.83
CA GLY A 139 11.85 -0.60 18.85
C GLY A 139 11.69 0.92 18.75
N ASN A 140 12.73 1.70 19.09
CA ASN A 140 12.71 3.17 18.99
C ASN A 140 13.12 3.69 17.60
N LEU A 141 13.61 2.83 16.72
CA LEU A 141 13.99 3.19 15.36
C LEU A 141 12.76 3.36 14.48
N SER A 142 12.82 4.32 13.54
CA SER A 142 11.86 4.39 12.45
C SER A 142 11.98 3.18 11.52
N GLN A 143 10.96 2.89 10.72
CA GLN A 143 10.99 1.76 9.79
C GLN A 143 12.17 1.85 8.80
N GLY A 144 12.47 3.04 8.27
CA GLY A 144 13.63 3.25 7.41
C GLY A 144 14.97 3.06 8.11
N MET A 145 15.06 3.36 9.41
CA MET A 145 16.26 3.06 10.20
C MET A 145 16.39 1.55 10.45
N LYS A 146 15.28 0.85 10.70
CA LYS A 146 15.27 -0.61 10.84
C LYS A 146 15.72 -1.31 9.56
N GLN A 147 15.24 -0.88 8.39
CA GLN A 147 15.70 -1.43 7.11
C GLN A 147 17.20 -1.21 6.87
N ARG A 148 17.72 -0.04 7.20
CA ARG A 148 19.17 0.22 7.12
C ARG A 148 19.97 -0.61 8.14
N LEU A 149 19.41 -0.85 9.32
CA LEU A 149 20.04 -1.75 10.30
C LEU A 149 20.07 -3.19 9.78
N ALA A 150 18.98 -3.68 9.17
CA ALA A 150 18.93 -5.00 8.55
C ALA A 150 19.96 -5.13 7.41
N LEU A 151 20.12 -4.09 6.59
CA LEU A 151 21.18 -4.04 5.58
C LEU A 151 22.58 -4.04 6.20
N ALA A 152 22.82 -3.27 7.28
CA ALA A 152 24.09 -3.25 7.99
C ALA A 152 24.43 -4.64 8.57
N SER A 153 23.45 -5.31 9.18
CA SER A 153 23.58 -6.67 9.68
C SER A 153 23.98 -7.65 8.57
N ALA A 154 23.31 -7.58 7.40
CA ALA A 154 23.66 -8.40 6.25
C ALA A 154 25.08 -8.11 5.70
N LEU A 155 25.52 -6.85 5.73
CA LEU A 155 26.86 -6.44 5.23
C LEU A 155 28.00 -6.91 6.12
N LEU A 156 27.78 -7.11 7.42
CA LEU A 156 28.79 -7.67 8.33
C LEU A 156 29.21 -9.10 7.95
N LEU A 157 28.39 -9.82 7.20
CA LEU A 157 28.75 -11.13 6.63
C LEU A 157 29.73 -11.02 5.45
N GLU A 158 30.08 -9.82 5.03
CA GLU A 158 30.92 -9.52 3.86
C GLU A 158 30.44 -10.27 2.58
N PRO A 159 29.15 -10.22 2.24
CA PRO A 159 28.57 -11.08 1.20
C PRO A 159 29.05 -10.70 -0.20
N GLU A 160 29.27 -11.71 -1.06
CA GLU A 160 29.44 -11.51 -2.51
C GLU A 160 28.08 -11.25 -3.21
N THR A 161 27.00 -11.78 -2.65
CA THR A 161 25.65 -11.65 -3.17
C THR A 161 24.71 -11.07 -2.11
N LEU A 162 23.97 -10.01 -2.49
CA LEU A 162 22.88 -9.43 -1.69
C LEU A 162 21.52 -9.83 -2.29
N LEU A 163 20.65 -10.37 -1.46
CA LEU A 163 19.28 -10.71 -1.78
C LEU A 163 18.36 -9.76 -1.03
N LEU A 164 17.59 -8.95 -1.76
CA LEU A 164 16.76 -7.90 -1.22
C LEU A 164 15.28 -8.19 -1.54
N ASP A 165 14.50 -8.52 -0.51
CA ASP A 165 13.08 -8.82 -0.66
C ASP A 165 12.24 -7.61 -0.24
N GLU A 166 11.84 -6.80 -1.20
CA GLU A 166 11.03 -5.58 -1.02
C GLU A 166 11.57 -4.64 0.09
N PRO A 167 12.86 -4.26 0.10
CA PRO A 167 13.47 -3.50 1.20
C PRO A 167 12.87 -2.11 1.37
N SER A 168 12.13 -1.60 0.38
CA SER A 168 11.50 -0.29 0.42
C SER A 168 9.99 -0.32 0.68
N ALA A 169 9.37 -1.50 0.82
CA ALA A 169 7.92 -1.67 0.84
C ALA A 169 7.19 -0.92 1.96
N LEU A 170 7.82 -0.73 3.12
CA LEU A 170 7.21 -0.10 4.29
C LEU A 170 7.68 1.34 4.52
N LEU A 171 8.28 1.98 3.52
CA LEU A 171 8.95 3.26 3.66
C LEU A 171 8.21 4.39 2.95
N ASP A 172 8.27 5.58 3.55
CA ASP A 172 7.88 6.82 2.87
C ASP A 172 8.87 7.18 1.73
N PRO A 173 8.55 8.14 0.87
CA PRO A 173 9.41 8.48 -0.27
C PRO A 173 10.86 8.84 0.11
N GLU A 174 11.06 9.53 1.23
CA GLU A 174 12.39 9.87 1.72
C GLU A 174 13.14 8.62 2.23
N GLY A 175 12.46 7.78 2.98
CA GLY A 175 13.00 6.50 3.45
C GLY A 175 13.37 5.58 2.30
N ARG A 176 12.52 5.49 1.24
CA ARG A 176 12.82 4.72 0.02
C ARG A 176 14.09 5.22 -0.65
N ARG A 177 14.18 6.53 -0.91
CA ARG A 177 15.39 7.10 -1.50
C ARG A 177 16.64 6.79 -0.67
N THR A 178 16.55 6.95 0.64
CA THR A 178 17.68 6.73 1.56
C THR A 178 18.13 5.27 1.58
N ILE A 179 17.22 4.29 1.58
CA ILE A 179 17.61 2.87 1.54
C ILE A 179 18.25 2.50 0.21
N TRP A 180 17.73 3.01 -0.92
CA TRP A 180 18.32 2.74 -2.24
C TRP A 180 19.66 3.43 -2.44
N GLU A 181 19.88 4.63 -1.88
CA GLU A 181 21.21 5.26 -1.79
C GLU A 181 22.18 4.38 -0.99
N ALA A 182 21.75 3.84 0.16
CA ALA A 182 22.58 2.94 0.95
C ALA A 182 22.92 1.65 0.18
N VAL A 183 21.96 1.03 -0.51
CA VAL A 183 22.20 -0.16 -1.34
C VAL A 183 23.17 0.16 -2.48
N ARG A 184 23.01 1.28 -3.18
CA ARG A 184 23.93 1.71 -4.26
C ARG A 184 25.34 1.90 -3.75
N ASN A 185 25.54 2.53 -2.59
CA ASN A 185 26.84 2.76 -1.99
C ASN A 185 27.62 1.47 -1.66
N VAL A 186 26.90 0.37 -1.47
CA VAL A 186 27.49 -0.94 -1.14
C VAL A 186 27.44 -1.94 -2.28
N SER A 187 26.95 -1.52 -3.45
CA SER A 187 26.70 -2.40 -4.60
C SER A 187 27.93 -2.75 -5.43
N ASP A 188 29.04 -2.02 -5.24
CA ASP A 188 30.27 -2.22 -6.03
C ASP A 188 30.77 -3.67 -5.92
N ARG A 189 30.97 -4.31 -7.08
CA ARG A 189 31.44 -5.70 -7.24
C ARG A 189 30.54 -6.79 -6.66
N ARG A 190 29.41 -6.45 -6.04
CA ARG A 190 28.46 -7.43 -5.53
C ARG A 190 27.40 -7.80 -6.55
N THR A 191 27.01 -9.05 -6.55
CA THR A 191 25.79 -9.50 -7.21
C THR A 191 24.59 -9.08 -6.36
N ILE A 192 23.56 -8.50 -6.97
CA ILE A 192 22.37 -8.07 -6.24
C ILE A 192 21.14 -8.61 -6.94
N VAL A 193 20.30 -9.32 -6.19
CA VAL A 193 18.99 -9.78 -6.68
C VAL A 193 17.91 -9.10 -5.86
N ILE A 194 17.03 -8.39 -6.55
CA ILE A 194 16.04 -7.50 -5.94
C ILE A 194 14.66 -8.00 -6.32
N VAL A 195 13.78 -8.10 -5.34
CA VAL A 195 12.32 -8.11 -5.51
C VAL A 195 11.81 -6.75 -5.12
N GLU A 196 11.12 -6.05 -6.01
CA GLU A 196 10.48 -4.78 -5.72
C GLU A 196 9.18 -4.64 -6.49
N HIS A 197 8.21 -3.94 -5.88
CA HIS A 197 7.01 -3.50 -6.57
C HIS A 197 7.20 -2.10 -7.15
N ARG A 198 7.83 -1.19 -6.40
CA ARG A 198 8.13 0.17 -6.82
C ARG A 198 9.50 0.21 -7.48
N ILE A 199 9.53 0.50 -8.76
CA ILE A 199 10.74 0.36 -9.59
C ILE A 199 11.47 1.68 -9.83
N GLU A 200 10.85 2.82 -9.50
CA GLU A 200 11.33 4.15 -9.85
C GLU A 200 12.75 4.42 -9.34
N GLU A 201 13.08 3.94 -8.15
CA GLU A 201 14.38 4.13 -7.53
C GLU A 201 15.44 3.13 -7.99
N VAL A 202 15.06 2.04 -8.68
CA VAL A 202 16.00 0.94 -9.02
C VAL A 202 16.22 0.77 -10.51
N ILE A 203 15.28 1.20 -11.34
CA ILE A 203 15.26 0.92 -12.78
C ILE A 203 16.50 1.43 -13.53
N ASP A 204 17.05 2.57 -13.10
CA ASP A 204 18.16 3.25 -13.80
C ASP A 204 19.53 2.58 -13.55
N TRP A 205 19.62 1.62 -12.63
CA TRP A 205 20.89 1.00 -12.27
C TRP A 205 20.88 -0.54 -12.27
N VAL A 206 19.72 -1.18 -12.46
CA VAL A 206 19.66 -2.62 -12.64
C VAL A 206 20.06 -3.00 -14.06
N ASP A 207 20.86 -4.05 -14.18
CA ASP A 207 21.37 -4.53 -15.47
C ASP A 207 20.29 -5.34 -16.21
N ARG A 208 19.50 -6.12 -15.46
CA ARG A 208 18.58 -7.11 -16.00
C ARG A 208 17.30 -7.20 -15.22
N VAL A 209 16.20 -7.45 -15.93
CA VAL A 209 14.88 -7.67 -15.36
C VAL A 209 14.38 -9.06 -15.76
N ILE A 210 13.91 -9.81 -14.77
CA ILE A 210 13.25 -11.11 -14.97
C ILE A 210 11.79 -10.95 -14.55
N VAL A 211 10.87 -11.27 -15.48
CA VAL A 211 9.43 -11.10 -15.28
C VAL A 211 8.76 -12.47 -15.14
N PHE A 212 8.06 -12.64 -14.02
CA PHE A 212 7.27 -13.84 -13.71
C PHE A 212 5.80 -13.64 -14.03
N GLN A 213 5.15 -14.73 -14.43
CA GLN A 213 3.70 -14.86 -14.52
C GLN A 213 3.12 -15.36 -13.19
N ALA A 214 1.80 -15.28 -13.03
CA ALA A 214 1.11 -15.67 -11.79
C ALA A 214 1.31 -17.16 -11.41
N ASP A 215 1.57 -18.03 -12.40
CA ASP A 215 1.83 -19.46 -12.21
C ASP A 215 3.31 -19.79 -11.92
N GLY A 216 4.16 -18.77 -11.71
CA GLY A 216 5.60 -18.94 -11.44
C GLY A 216 6.46 -19.21 -12.67
N SER A 217 5.91 -19.17 -13.89
CA SER A 217 6.68 -19.28 -15.13
C SER A 217 7.32 -17.96 -15.50
N LEU A 218 8.42 -18.01 -16.32
CA LEU A 218 9.09 -16.82 -16.83
C LEU A 218 8.40 -16.33 -18.11
N VAL A 219 8.12 -15.03 -18.15
CA VAL A 219 7.55 -14.35 -19.31
C VAL A 219 8.63 -13.66 -20.13
N ALA A 220 9.54 -12.99 -19.44
CA ALA A 220 10.60 -12.22 -20.07
C ALA A 220 11.84 -12.20 -19.19
N ASP A 221 13.00 -12.11 -19.83
CA ASP A 221 14.30 -12.07 -19.20
C ASP A 221 15.27 -11.31 -20.11
N GLY A 222 15.87 -10.23 -19.63
CA GLY A 222 16.78 -9.41 -20.40
C GLY A 222 17.05 -8.02 -19.83
N PRO A 223 17.77 -7.17 -20.56
CA PRO A 223 18.08 -5.80 -20.16
C PRO A 223 16.82 -4.99 -19.84
N ALA A 224 16.86 -4.20 -18.77
CA ALA A 224 15.72 -3.46 -18.22
C ALA A 224 14.98 -2.63 -19.30
N GLU A 225 15.70 -1.80 -20.06
CA GLU A 225 15.12 -0.96 -21.13
C GLU A 225 14.37 -1.80 -22.19
N SER A 226 14.92 -2.94 -22.57
CA SER A 226 14.31 -3.83 -23.56
C SER A 226 13.02 -4.44 -23.06
N ILE A 227 13.00 -4.88 -21.79
CA ILE A 227 11.83 -5.50 -21.15
C ILE A 227 10.68 -4.49 -21.05
N PHE A 228 10.93 -3.30 -20.50
CA PHE A 228 9.88 -2.29 -20.31
C PHE A 228 9.31 -1.77 -21.64
N ARG A 229 10.12 -1.72 -22.69
CA ARG A 229 9.65 -1.30 -24.01
C ARG A 229 8.87 -2.40 -24.73
N ARG A 230 9.38 -3.65 -24.75
CA ARG A 230 8.79 -4.75 -25.54
C ARG A 230 7.62 -5.44 -24.87
N HIS A 231 7.62 -5.50 -23.53
CA HIS A 231 6.63 -6.25 -22.76
C HIS A 231 5.64 -5.34 -22.00
N ARG A 232 5.56 -4.04 -22.34
CA ARG A 232 4.70 -3.06 -21.69
C ARG A 232 3.24 -3.54 -21.53
N ASN A 233 2.64 -4.09 -22.59
CA ASN A 233 1.26 -4.58 -22.55
C ASN A 233 1.10 -5.77 -21.58
N GLN A 234 2.06 -6.68 -21.56
CA GLN A 234 2.05 -7.82 -20.64
C GLN A 234 2.24 -7.37 -19.18
N LEU A 235 3.16 -6.43 -18.93
CA LEU A 235 3.36 -5.85 -17.60
C LEU A 235 2.06 -5.19 -17.09
N ARG A 236 1.38 -4.45 -17.95
CA ARG A 236 0.07 -3.86 -17.66
C ARG A 236 -0.99 -4.93 -17.37
N GLU A 237 -1.08 -5.95 -18.22
CA GLU A 237 -2.01 -7.08 -18.04
C GLU A 237 -1.78 -7.82 -16.72
N TYR A 238 -0.52 -8.01 -16.33
CA TYR A 238 -0.16 -8.67 -15.06
C TYR A 238 -0.23 -7.75 -13.85
N GLY A 239 -0.51 -6.47 -14.05
CA GLY A 239 -0.59 -5.48 -12.97
C GLY A 239 0.77 -5.16 -12.34
N ILE A 240 1.85 -5.30 -13.11
CA ILE A 240 3.21 -4.99 -12.68
C ILE A 240 3.49 -3.53 -12.95
N TRP A 241 4.18 -2.85 -12.03
CA TRP A 241 4.61 -1.47 -12.22
C TRP A 241 5.64 -1.36 -13.35
N TYR A 242 5.51 -0.35 -14.18
CA TYR A 242 6.44 0.03 -15.26
C TYR A 242 6.50 1.56 -15.36
N PRO A 243 7.53 2.17 -15.99
CA PRO A 243 7.78 3.61 -15.91
C PRO A 243 6.61 4.52 -16.27
N GLU A 244 5.81 4.15 -17.25
CA GLU A 244 4.67 4.96 -17.71
C GLU A 244 3.32 4.51 -17.17
N ALA A 245 3.27 3.63 -16.15
CA ALA A 245 2.02 3.05 -15.64
C ALA A 245 0.98 4.11 -15.24
N TRP A 246 1.42 5.18 -14.57
CA TRP A 246 0.55 6.30 -14.20
C TRP A 246 0.01 7.08 -15.41
N SER A 247 0.85 7.31 -16.41
CA SER A 247 0.47 8.03 -17.63
C SER A 247 -0.49 7.20 -18.49
N ASP A 248 -0.31 5.89 -18.50
CA ASP A 248 -1.21 4.98 -19.21
C ASP A 248 -2.57 4.83 -18.55
N ALA A 249 -2.59 4.83 -17.20
CA ALA A 249 -3.84 4.72 -16.44
C ALA A 249 -4.64 6.04 -16.47
N TYR A 250 -3.94 7.18 -16.53
CA TYR A 250 -4.53 8.52 -16.46
C TYR A 250 -4.04 9.42 -17.61
N ALA A 251 -3.95 8.87 -18.83
CA ALA A 251 -3.68 9.67 -20.01
C ALA A 251 -4.82 10.70 -20.19
N PRO A 252 -4.50 11.98 -20.46
CA PRO A 252 -5.54 12.92 -20.85
C PRO A 252 -6.21 12.39 -22.11
N ILE A 253 -7.54 12.38 -22.15
CA ILE A 253 -8.30 12.03 -23.35
C ILE A 253 -7.95 13.12 -24.38
N THR A 254 -6.99 12.85 -25.26
CA THR A 254 -6.81 13.66 -26.46
C THR A 254 -8.08 13.44 -27.26
N GLU A 255 -8.84 14.51 -27.45
CA GLU A 255 -10.02 14.55 -28.30
C GLU A 255 -9.74 13.78 -29.58
N SER A 256 -10.44 12.66 -29.76
CA SER A 256 -10.45 11.95 -31.02
C SER A 256 -10.97 12.92 -32.07
N LYS A 257 -10.15 13.16 -33.11
CA LYS A 257 -10.45 13.97 -34.28
C LYS A 257 -11.91 13.80 -34.68
N SER A 258 -12.74 14.79 -34.37
CA SER A 258 -13.98 15.01 -35.12
C SER A 258 -13.61 15.48 -36.53
N PRO A 259 -14.28 15.00 -37.56
CA PRO A 259 -14.00 15.41 -38.93
C PRO A 259 -14.29 16.89 -39.13
N ALA A 260 -13.36 17.54 -39.81
CA ALA A 260 -13.42 18.94 -40.17
C ALA A 260 -14.74 19.31 -40.87
N LEU A 261 -15.40 20.35 -40.37
CA LEU A 261 -16.36 21.13 -41.16
C LEU A 261 -16.20 22.61 -40.79
N ALA A 262 -15.78 23.35 -41.86
CA ALA A 262 -16.02 24.75 -42.19
C ALA A 262 -15.44 25.88 -41.34
N ASP A 263 -14.59 26.59 -42.00
CA ASP A 263 -14.10 27.97 -42.04
C ASP A 263 -14.48 29.01 -40.97
N PRO A 264 -13.59 29.98 -40.73
CA PRO A 264 -13.62 30.88 -39.58
C PRO A 264 -14.50 32.09 -39.81
N ILE A 265 -15.22 32.46 -38.77
CA ILE A 265 -15.73 33.83 -38.61
C ILE A 265 -14.92 34.50 -37.53
N GLU A 266 -14.12 35.50 -37.96
CA GLU A 266 -13.53 36.50 -37.09
C GLU A 266 -14.66 37.27 -36.39
N ASP A 267 -14.63 37.31 -35.05
CA ASP A 267 -15.09 38.49 -34.33
C ASP A 267 -14.36 38.61 -33.00
N GLN A 268 -13.70 39.74 -32.89
CA GLN A 268 -13.05 40.25 -31.69
C GLN A 268 -14.12 40.63 -30.68
N ALA A 269 -14.07 40.08 -29.49
CA ALA A 269 -14.70 40.70 -28.35
C ALA A 269 -13.96 40.34 -27.05
N ASP A 270 -13.50 41.35 -26.40
CA ASP A 270 -12.88 41.45 -25.09
C ASP A 270 -13.34 40.44 -24.06
N CYS A 271 -12.40 39.72 -23.48
CA CYS A 271 -12.61 39.01 -22.22
C CYS A 271 -12.52 39.99 -21.05
N PRO A 272 -13.58 40.31 -20.34
CA PRO A 272 -13.46 41.00 -19.08
C PRO A 272 -12.98 40.03 -17.99
N ASN A 273 -11.95 40.46 -17.29
CA ASN A 273 -11.55 39.98 -15.99
C ASN A 273 -12.80 39.72 -15.11
N SER A 274 -13.16 38.48 -14.89
CA SER A 274 -14.15 38.15 -13.86
C SER A 274 -13.57 37.09 -12.91
N SER A 275 -12.90 37.61 -11.90
CA SER A 275 -12.87 37.03 -10.58
C SER A 275 -14.31 36.81 -10.10
N ALA A 276 -14.82 35.59 -10.23
CA ALA A 276 -16.03 35.17 -9.55
C ALA A 276 -15.86 33.76 -9.01
N PRO A 277 -15.90 33.57 -7.70
CA PRO A 277 -16.05 32.24 -7.11
C PRO A 277 -17.49 31.79 -7.38
N ARG A 278 -17.70 30.91 -8.36
CA ARG A 278 -19.00 30.33 -8.63
C ARG A 278 -19.14 29.00 -7.92
N LEU A 279 -20.17 28.90 -7.04
CA LEU A 279 -20.91 27.73 -6.57
C LEU A 279 -20.39 26.92 -5.36
N GLU A 280 -19.40 27.34 -4.59
CA GLU A 280 -19.16 26.74 -3.27
C GLU A 280 -20.23 27.11 -2.20
N SER A 281 -21.07 28.12 -2.48
CA SER A 281 -22.04 28.65 -1.49
C SER A 281 -23.36 27.88 -1.40
N GLU A 282 -23.62 26.89 -2.29
CA GLU A 282 -24.90 26.14 -2.31
C GLU A 282 -24.78 24.70 -1.85
N LEU A 283 -23.58 24.10 -1.80
CA LEU A 283 -23.40 22.72 -1.35
C LEU A 283 -23.26 22.67 0.17
N GLN A 284 -24.14 21.93 0.83
CA GLN A 284 -23.99 21.67 2.27
C GLN A 284 -22.77 20.79 2.52
N PRO A 285 -21.82 21.22 3.39
CA PRO A 285 -20.63 20.45 3.68
C PRO A 285 -20.98 19.14 4.41
N LEU A 286 -20.34 18.04 4.00
CA LEU A 286 -20.44 16.76 4.69
C LEU A 286 -19.76 16.81 6.07
N LEU A 287 -18.64 17.54 6.17
CA LEU A 287 -17.89 17.70 7.41
C LEU A 287 -17.38 19.14 7.51
N ARG A 288 -17.50 19.73 8.72
CA ARG A 288 -16.90 21.03 9.08
C ARG A 288 -16.12 20.89 10.37
N LEU A 289 -14.88 21.35 10.35
CA LEU A 289 -13.96 21.37 11.49
C LEU A 289 -13.64 22.83 11.84
N GLU A 290 -13.69 23.16 13.14
CA GLU A 290 -13.29 24.47 13.64
C GLU A 290 -12.53 24.29 14.96
N GLN A 291 -11.31 24.84 15.05
CA GLN A 291 -10.39 24.68 16.18
C GLN A 291 -10.29 23.23 16.63
N PHE A 292 -10.29 22.32 15.66
CA PHE A 292 -10.30 20.88 15.91
C PHE A 292 -8.89 20.40 16.24
N SER A 293 -8.73 19.66 17.33
CA SER A 293 -7.46 19.05 17.69
C SER A 293 -7.63 17.63 18.22
N VAL A 294 -6.65 16.79 17.94
CA VAL A 294 -6.60 15.39 18.33
C VAL A 294 -5.47 15.18 19.31
N LEU A 295 -5.75 14.43 20.38
CA LEU A 295 -4.79 14.16 21.45
C LEU A 295 -4.33 12.70 21.41
N ARG A 296 -3.02 12.47 21.56
CA ARG A 296 -2.41 11.13 21.70
C ARG A 296 -1.45 11.15 22.89
N GLY A 297 -1.68 10.27 23.88
CA GLY A 297 -0.89 10.28 25.12
C GLY A 297 -0.95 11.61 25.89
N GLY A 298 -2.07 12.33 25.81
CA GLY A 298 -2.24 13.64 26.46
C GLY A 298 -1.62 14.83 25.74
N LYS A 299 -0.85 14.60 24.65
CA LYS A 299 -0.25 15.66 23.81
C LYS A 299 -1.09 15.89 22.55
N GLU A 300 -1.10 17.11 22.04
CA GLU A 300 -1.73 17.45 20.76
C GLU A 300 -0.93 16.77 19.64
N ALA A 301 -1.59 15.87 18.90
CA ALA A 301 -1.00 15.10 17.81
C ALA A 301 -1.32 15.72 16.45
N CYS A 302 -2.49 16.38 16.33
CA CYS A 302 -2.84 17.12 15.10
C CYS A 302 -3.87 18.21 15.44
N ARG A 303 -3.73 19.35 14.79
CA ARG A 303 -4.63 20.51 14.88
C ARG A 303 -5.07 21.00 13.52
N VAL A 304 -6.35 21.34 13.42
CA VAL A 304 -6.99 21.94 12.25
C VAL A 304 -7.71 23.21 12.71
N ASP A 305 -7.26 24.35 12.26
CA ASP A 305 -7.88 25.62 12.65
C ASP A 305 -9.28 25.79 12.02
N SER A 306 -9.40 25.51 10.72
CA SER A 306 -10.66 25.41 9.99
C SER A 306 -10.50 24.53 8.77
N ALA A 307 -11.47 23.64 8.50
CA ALA A 307 -11.53 22.86 7.26
C ALA A 307 -12.97 22.44 6.96
N ILE A 308 -13.25 22.26 5.68
CA ILE A 308 -14.57 21.84 5.17
C ILE A 308 -14.36 20.71 4.17
N VAL A 309 -15.24 19.71 4.20
CA VAL A 309 -15.30 18.62 3.21
C VAL A 309 -16.65 18.68 2.52
N LEU A 310 -16.65 18.78 1.19
CA LEU A 310 -17.84 18.86 0.35
C LEU A 310 -18.17 17.52 -0.29
N PRO A 311 -19.44 17.28 -0.68
CA PRO A 311 -19.79 16.17 -1.53
C PRO A 311 -18.95 16.16 -2.83
N GLY A 312 -18.41 14.99 -3.20
CA GLY A 312 -17.57 14.86 -4.38
C GLY A 312 -16.11 15.29 -4.20
N ASP A 313 -15.68 15.63 -2.99
CA ASP A 313 -14.27 15.86 -2.70
C ASP A 313 -13.46 14.55 -2.71
N LEU A 314 -12.31 14.57 -3.37
CA LEU A 314 -11.24 13.62 -3.13
C LEU A 314 -10.04 14.40 -2.58
N ILE A 315 -9.82 14.31 -1.28
CA ILE A 315 -8.80 15.07 -0.56
C ILE A 315 -7.60 14.18 -0.29
N ALA A 316 -6.46 14.50 -0.89
CA ALA A 316 -5.19 13.87 -0.56
C ALA A 316 -4.57 14.52 0.68
N VAL A 317 -4.43 13.75 1.76
CA VAL A 317 -3.78 14.20 3.00
C VAL A 317 -2.30 13.81 2.94
N THR A 318 -1.44 14.81 2.81
CA THR A 318 0.01 14.65 2.60
C THR A 318 0.82 15.21 3.78
N GLY A 319 2.11 14.88 3.84
CA GLY A 319 3.04 15.36 4.85
C GLY A 319 4.00 14.27 5.33
N PRO A 320 5.08 14.63 6.07
CA PRO A 320 6.08 13.67 6.52
C PRO A 320 5.51 12.64 7.52
N ASN A 321 6.27 11.54 7.72
CA ASN A 321 5.91 10.56 8.73
C ASN A 321 5.96 11.19 10.13
N GLY A 322 5.02 10.79 10.98
CA GLY A 322 4.88 11.39 12.31
C GLY A 322 4.22 12.78 12.35
N ALA A 323 3.86 13.39 11.20
CA ALA A 323 3.19 14.70 11.16
C ALA A 323 1.78 14.74 11.76
N GLY A 324 1.18 13.59 12.10
CA GLY A 324 -0.14 13.51 12.72
C GLY A 324 -1.29 13.15 11.77
N LYS A 325 -1.02 12.76 10.52
CA LYS A 325 -2.03 12.41 9.50
C LYS A 325 -3.01 11.31 9.96
N SER A 326 -2.49 10.14 10.33
CA SER A 326 -3.32 9.04 10.85
C SER A 326 -4.03 9.41 12.16
N SER A 327 -3.39 10.21 13.02
CA SER A 327 -4.03 10.73 14.23
C SER A 327 -5.23 11.61 13.90
N LEU A 328 -5.14 12.44 12.85
CA LEU A 328 -6.26 13.25 12.36
C LEU A 328 -7.45 12.37 11.98
N LEU A 329 -7.25 11.35 11.14
CA LEU A 329 -8.33 10.46 10.73
C LEU A 329 -8.93 9.67 11.90
N LEU A 330 -8.09 9.15 12.80
CA LEU A 330 -8.56 8.47 14.03
C LEU A 330 -9.34 9.40 14.94
N GLY A 331 -8.95 10.67 15.04
CA GLY A 331 -9.68 11.70 15.77
C GLY A 331 -11.05 12.01 15.14
N LEU A 332 -11.13 12.09 13.80
CA LEU A 332 -12.41 12.25 13.09
C LEU A 332 -13.37 11.10 13.40
N MET A 333 -12.88 9.86 13.41
CA MET A 333 -13.65 8.68 13.80
C MET A 333 -14.00 8.62 15.30
N GLY A 334 -13.48 9.53 16.12
CA GLY A 334 -13.67 9.49 17.58
C GLY A 334 -12.95 8.35 18.28
N LEU A 335 -11.96 7.74 17.63
CA LEU A 335 -11.11 6.67 18.18
C LEU A 335 -10.01 7.25 19.08
N LEU A 336 -9.58 8.50 18.82
CA LEU A 336 -8.71 9.26 19.70
C LEU A 336 -9.48 10.41 20.39
N PRO A 337 -9.06 10.84 21.59
CA PRO A 337 -9.61 12.01 22.24
C PRO A 337 -9.43 13.26 21.37
N ARG A 338 -10.46 14.09 21.27
CA ARG A 338 -10.47 15.30 20.45
C ARG A 338 -11.05 16.48 21.18
N ARG A 339 -10.77 17.69 20.69
CA ARG A 339 -11.31 18.97 21.15
C ARG A 339 -11.73 19.79 19.93
N GLY A 340 -12.49 20.84 20.14
CA GLY A 340 -12.98 21.71 19.08
C GLY A 340 -14.28 21.19 18.45
N LEU A 341 -14.68 21.83 17.36
CA LEU A 341 -15.95 21.56 16.71
C LEU A 341 -15.76 20.59 15.54
N CYS A 342 -16.60 19.55 15.47
CA CYS A 342 -16.70 18.63 14.35
C CYS A 342 -18.18 18.43 14.05
N ARG A 343 -18.66 19.03 12.96
CA ARG A 343 -20.05 19.00 12.55
C ARG A 343 -20.22 18.13 11.31
N TYR A 344 -21.26 17.29 11.31
CA TYR A 344 -21.62 16.39 10.21
C TYR A 344 -22.88 16.93 9.50
N GLY A 345 -22.71 17.56 8.35
CA GLY A 345 -23.79 18.35 7.74
C GLY A 345 -24.26 19.44 8.71
N GLU A 346 -25.55 19.44 9.03
CA GLU A 346 -26.13 20.34 10.04
C GLU A 346 -26.04 19.79 11.48
N TYR A 347 -25.69 18.52 11.64
CA TYR A 347 -25.67 17.86 12.94
C TYR A 347 -24.39 18.13 13.71
N LEU A 348 -24.53 18.70 14.91
CA LEU A 348 -23.44 18.89 15.87
C LEU A 348 -23.65 17.92 17.05
N PRO A 349 -22.83 16.90 17.19
CA PRO A 349 -22.95 15.95 18.30
C PRO A 349 -22.48 16.58 19.62
N GLU A 350 -23.22 16.32 20.71
CA GLU A 350 -22.86 16.75 22.04
C GLU A 350 -22.42 15.57 22.91
N GLY A 351 -21.14 15.57 23.30
CA GLY A 351 -20.52 14.57 24.14
C GLY A 351 -19.98 13.34 23.38
N ARG A 352 -19.02 12.67 23.99
CA ARG A 352 -18.21 11.61 23.37
C ARG A 352 -19.02 10.46 22.75
N ARG A 353 -20.15 10.10 23.35
CA ARG A 353 -20.99 9.02 22.82
C ARG A 353 -21.68 9.44 21.52
N ALA A 354 -22.32 10.63 21.52
CA ALA A 354 -22.96 11.18 20.34
C ALA A 354 -21.95 11.43 19.21
N GLU A 355 -20.74 11.87 19.54
CA GLU A 355 -19.63 12.04 18.58
C GLU A 355 -19.26 10.72 17.89
N ARG A 356 -19.13 9.62 18.62
CA ARG A 356 -18.82 8.30 18.05
C ARG A 356 -19.98 7.75 17.21
N GLU A 357 -21.21 7.90 17.69
CA GLU A 357 -22.42 7.49 16.95
C GLU A 357 -22.54 8.29 15.64
N ALA A 358 -22.27 9.61 15.66
CA ALA A 358 -22.26 10.45 14.47
C ALA A 358 -21.15 10.03 13.50
N ALA A 359 -19.92 9.83 13.98
CA ALA A 359 -18.82 9.37 13.17
C ALA A 359 -19.16 8.05 12.47
N ALA A 360 -19.63 7.05 13.21
CA ALA A 360 -20.00 5.74 12.66
C ALA A 360 -21.15 5.81 11.65
N LYS A 361 -22.07 6.79 11.79
CA LYS A 361 -23.17 7.01 10.86
C LYS A 361 -22.72 7.66 9.54
N HIS A 362 -21.79 8.61 9.61
CA HIS A 362 -21.43 9.46 8.48
C HIS A 362 -20.12 9.08 7.80
N MET A 363 -19.28 8.27 8.46
CA MET A 363 -17.94 7.94 7.96
C MET A 363 -17.67 6.44 7.98
N ALA A 364 -16.92 5.98 6.98
CA ALA A 364 -16.27 4.68 6.96
C ALA A 364 -14.75 4.89 7.03
N PHE A 365 -14.04 3.95 7.64
CA PHE A 365 -12.59 4.04 7.83
C PHE A 365 -11.89 2.75 7.40
N VAL A 366 -10.80 2.91 6.66
CA VAL A 366 -9.90 1.82 6.27
C VAL A 366 -8.54 2.06 6.90
N PHE A 367 -8.11 1.12 7.74
CA PHE A 367 -6.83 1.18 8.44
C PHE A 367 -5.64 0.92 7.52
N GLN A 368 -4.49 1.51 7.83
CA GLN A 368 -3.22 1.23 7.16
C GLN A 368 -2.86 -0.26 7.22
N ASN A 369 -3.00 -0.90 8.38
CA ASN A 369 -2.94 -2.36 8.50
C ASN A 369 -4.37 -2.93 8.45
N PRO A 370 -4.76 -3.68 7.41
CA PRO A 370 -6.10 -4.21 7.26
C PRO A 370 -6.51 -5.19 8.38
N GLU A 371 -5.55 -5.84 9.03
CA GLU A 371 -5.81 -6.80 10.10
C GLU A 371 -6.43 -6.16 11.35
N PHE A 372 -6.20 -4.87 11.57
CA PHE A 372 -6.84 -4.14 12.67
C PHE A 372 -8.34 -3.92 12.50
N GLN A 373 -8.85 -4.17 11.30
CA GLN A 373 -10.26 -4.00 10.97
C GLN A 373 -11.05 -5.31 11.12
N PHE A 374 -10.40 -6.47 10.99
CA PHE A 374 -11.09 -7.76 10.95
C PHE A 374 -11.56 -8.22 12.33
N VAL A 375 -12.86 -8.49 12.42
CA VAL A 375 -13.55 -8.88 13.66
C VAL A 375 -14.25 -10.22 13.56
N THR A 376 -14.27 -10.86 12.38
CA THR A 376 -14.96 -12.12 12.12
C THR A 376 -14.00 -13.22 11.66
N ASN A 377 -14.51 -14.46 11.60
CA ASN A 377 -13.72 -15.63 11.21
C ASN A 377 -13.92 -16.04 9.74
N ARG A 378 -14.80 -15.35 9.00
CA ARG A 378 -15.09 -15.62 7.59
C ARG A 378 -15.10 -14.31 6.81
N VAL A 379 -14.55 -14.36 5.60
CA VAL A 379 -14.52 -13.21 4.67
C VAL A 379 -15.94 -12.68 4.38
N LEU A 380 -16.91 -13.57 4.18
CA LEU A 380 -18.31 -13.20 3.96
C LEU A 380 -18.90 -12.49 5.17
N ASP A 381 -18.61 -12.98 6.38
CA ASP A 381 -19.12 -12.39 7.61
C ASP A 381 -18.51 -11.02 7.86
N GLU A 382 -17.26 -10.78 7.45
CA GLU A 382 -16.59 -9.49 7.60
C GLU A 382 -17.32 -8.37 6.84
N VAL A 383 -17.74 -8.64 5.59
CA VAL A 383 -18.54 -7.69 4.80
C VAL A 383 -19.97 -7.59 5.34
N SER A 384 -20.58 -8.73 5.73
CA SER A 384 -21.95 -8.78 6.27
C SER A 384 -22.08 -8.09 7.63
N PHE A 385 -21.01 -8.05 8.44
CA PHE A 385 -21.01 -7.48 9.79
C PHE A 385 -21.47 -6.02 9.80
N THR A 386 -20.95 -5.21 8.89
CA THR A 386 -21.32 -3.79 8.76
C THR A 386 -22.81 -3.64 8.42
N LEU A 387 -23.29 -4.40 7.45
CA LEU A 387 -24.71 -4.37 7.03
C LEU A 387 -25.64 -4.83 8.15
N ARG A 388 -25.28 -5.90 8.88
CA ARG A 388 -26.06 -6.38 10.03
C ARG A 388 -26.13 -5.32 11.13
N SER A 389 -24.99 -4.72 11.47
CA SER A 389 -24.92 -3.68 12.49
C SER A 389 -25.82 -2.47 12.17
N GLU A 390 -25.87 -2.07 10.91
CA GLU A 390 -26.74 -0.98 10.44
C GLU A 390 -28.22 -1.36 10.47
N ALA A 391 -28.56 -2.54 9.99
CA ALA A 391 -29.93 -3.03 10.00
C ALA A 391 -30.47 -3.16 11.44
N GLU A 392 -29.68 -3.70 12.36
CA GLU A 392 -30.04 -3.78 13.78
C GLU A 392 -30.21 -2.39 14.41
N HIS A 393 -29.33 -1.45 14.07
CA HIS A 393 -29.41 -0.07 14.57
C HIS A 393 -30.69 0.63 14.08
N ASN A 394 -31.03 0.50 12.80
CA ASN A 394 -32.24 1.08 12.22
C ASN A 394 -33.49 0.51 12.87
N LEU A 395 -33.58 -0.82 13.06
CA LEU A 395 -34.69 -1.47 13.77
C LEU A 395 -34.85 -0.96 15.21
N GLN A 396 -33.75 -0.62 15.89
CA GLN A 396 -33.78 -0.05 17.24
C GLN A 396 -34.26 1.40 17.24
N GLN A 397 -33.92 2.20 16.23
CA GLN A 397 -34.38 3.59 16.10
C GLN A 397 -35.88 3.67 15.78
N GLU A 398 -36.39 2.86 14.86
CA GLU A 398 -37.82 2.78 14.50
C GLU A 398 -38.68 2.44 15.72
N ARG A 399 -38.21 1.57 16.60
CA ARG A 399 -38.91 1.21 17.86
C ARG A 399 -38.87 2.31 18.92
N ARG A 400 -37.86 3.18 18.91
CA ARG A 400 -37.78 4.34 19.82
C ARG A 400 -38.65 5.51 19.37
N GLY A 401 -38.91 5.64 18.06
CA GLY A 401 -39.80 6.66 17.48
C GLY A 401 -41.30 6.35 17.62
N GLY A 402 -41.66 5.10 17.84
CA GLY A 402 -43.06 4.68 18.15
C GLY A 402 -43.34 4.85 19.64
N SER A 403 -44.27 5.74 19.96
CA SER A 403 -44.87 6.09 21.25
C SER A 403 -44.50 5.16 22.42
N ALA A 404 -43.77 5.70 23.39
CA ALA A 404 -43.37 5.02 24.62
C ALA A 404 -44.59 4.53 25.42
N ARG A 405 -44.87 3.23 25.37
CA ARG A 405 -45.63 2.55 26.45
C ARG A 405 -44.62 1.98 27.44
N ILE A 406 -44.67 2.53 28.63
CA ILE A 406 -43.96 2.12 29.85
C ILE A 406 -44.11 0.61 30.05
N GLY A 407 -42.99 -0.13 30.11
CA GLY A 407 -43.02 -1.55 30.49
C GLY A 407 -41.67 -2.26 30.34
N TRP A 408 -40.94 -2.41 31.41
CA TRP A 408 -39.90 -3.37 31.80
C TRP A 408 -38.58 -3.48 30.96
N PRO A 409 -37.42 -3.62 31.66
CA PRO A 409 -36.08 -3.41 31.10
C PRO A 409 -35.43 -4.65 30.41
N PHE A 410 -36.19 -5.64 29.97
CA PHE A 410 -35.69 -6.77 29.17
C PHE A 410 -36.22 -6.67 27.75
N VAL A 411 -35.84 -5.62 27.03
CA VAL A 411 -36.10 -5.56 25.59
C VAL A 411 -35.15 -6.52 24.89
N ARG A 412 -35.71 -7.64 24.39
CA ARG A 412 -35.02 -8.53 23.42
C ARG A 412 -34.45 -7.65 22.31
N ARG A 413 -33.12 -7.75 22.07
CA ARG A 413 -32.48 -7.20 20.86
C ARG A 413 -33.34 -7.61 19.66
N GLY A 414 -33.78 -6.64 18.84
CA GLY A 414 -34.54 -6.93 17.64
C GLY A 414 -33.73 -7.89 16.79
N ARG A 415 -34.19 -9.11 16.63
CA ARG A 415 -33.56 -10.07 15.71
C ARG A 415 -33.96 -9.70 14.28
N LEU A 416 -32.98 -9.66 13.40
CA LEU A 416 -33.21 -9.63 11.94
C LEU A 416 -34.05 -10.84 11.53
N THR A 417 -34.91 -10.67 10.55
CA THR A 417 -35.67 -11.80 9.99
C THR A 417 -34.76 -12.65 9.10
N ALA A 418 -35.14 -13.88 8.82
CA ALA A 418 -34.41 -14.73 7.87
C ALA A 418 -34.35 -14.11 6.47
N GLU A 419 -35.36 -13.33 6.10
CA GLU A 419 -35.36 -12.59 4.83
C GLU A 419 -34.35 -11.45 4.82
N ASP A 420 -34.20 -10.71 5.93
CA ASP A 420 -33.22 -9.63 6.07
C ASP A 420 -31.78 -10.20 6.04
N GLU A 421 -31.53 -11.31 6.73
CA GLU A 421 -30.26 -12.01 6.68
C GLU A 421 -29.90 -12.45 5.25
N GLY A 422 -30.88 -13.01 4.52
CA GLY A 422 -30.67 -13.40 3.12
C GLY A 422 -30.42 -12.21 2.16
N LYS A 423 -30.96 -11.03 2.45
CA LYS A 423 -30.66 -9.80 1.70
C LYS A 423 -29.25 -9.30 1.99
N ILE A 424 -28.84 -9.33 3.26
CA ILE A 424 -27.50 -8.95 3.71
C ILE A 424 -26.45 -9.84 3.06
N GLU A 425 -26.66 -11.16 3.12
CA GLU A 425 -25.72 -12.13 2.57
C GLU A 425 -25.54 -11.98 1.05
N ARG A 426 -26.64 -11.82 0.31
CA ARG A 426 -26.57 -11.57 -1.14
C ARG A 426 -25.80 -10.29 -1.46
N ARG A 427 -26.07 -9.20 -0.77
CA ARG A 427 -25.34 -7.94 -0.98
C ARG A 427 -23.87 -8.07 -0.63
N ALA A 428 -23.52 -8.77 0.46
CA ALA A 428 -22.14 -9.04 0.82
C ALA A 428 -21.41 -9.88 -0.26
N LEU A 429 -22.09 -10.91 -0.82
CA LEU A 429 -21.53 -11.71 -1.92
C LEU A 429 -21.34 -10.89 -3.20
N GLU A 430 -22.27 -9.99 -3.55
CA GLU A 430 -22.12 -9.06 -4.68
C GLU A 430 -20.87 -8.19 -4.52
N PHE A 431 -20.62 -7.66 -3.30
CA PHE A 431 -19.42 -6.90 -3.01
C PHE A 431 -18.16 -7.78 -3.08
N LEU A 432 -18.18 -8.98 -2.49
CA LEU A 432 -17.06 -9.89 -2.59
C LEU A 432 -16.73 -10.25 -4.04
N HIS A 433 -17.74 -10.44 -4.88
CA HIS A 433 -17.57 -10.66 -6.32
C HIS A 433 -16.91 -9.45 -6.99
N ARG A 434 -17.45 -8.23 -6.73
CA ARG A 434 -16.88 -6.98 -7.24
C ARG A 434 -15.41 -6.77 -6.85
N PHE A 435 -15.01 -7.23 -5.66
CA PHE A 435 -13.62 -7.11 -5.16
C PHE A 435 -12.75 -8.34 -5.47
N GLY A 436 -13.23 -9.30 -6.28
CA GLY A 436 -12.50 -10.53 -6.62
C GLY A 436 -12.16 -11.39 -5.41
N LEU A 437 -13.08 -11.46 -4.43
CA LEU A 437 -12.93 -12.20 -3.19
C LEU A 437 -14.01 -13.28 -3.00
N ALA A 438 -14.88 -13.50 -3.98
CA ALA A 438 -16.00 -14.46 -3.87
C ALA A 438 -15.51 -15.88 -3.60
N ASP A 439 -14.44 -16.35 -4.24
CA ASP A 439 -13.84 -17.67 -4.05
C ASP A 439 -13.24 -17.88 -2.65
N TYR A 440 -13.06 -16.80 -1.91
CA TYR A 440 -12.50 -16.79 -0.56
C TYR A 440 -13.56 -16.57 0.54
N ALA A 441 -14.85 -16.51 0.19
CA ALA A 441 -15.95 -16.15 1.09
C ALA A 441 -15.97 -16.95 2.41
N GLU A 442 -15.64 -18.26 2.33
CA GLU A 442 -15.60 -19.18 3.47
C GLU A 442 -14.25 -19.18 4.23
N ARG A 443 -13.22 -18.52 3.71
CA ARG A 443 -11.90 -18.54 4.33
C ARG A 443 -11.83 -17.56 5.50
N HIS A 444 -10.91 -17.84 6.42
CA HIS A 444 -10.57 -16.91 7.49
C HIS A 444 -9.83 -15.69 6.91
N PRO A 445 -10.17 -14.44 7.29
CA PRO A 445 -9.54 -13.22 6.77
C PRO A 445 -8.00 -13.22 6.89
N TYR A 446 -7.46 -13.74 7.98
CA TYR A 446 -6.01 -13.80 8.20
C TYR A 446 -5.26 -14.76 7.25
N LEU A 447 -5.95 -15.67 6.58
CA LEU A 447 -5.36 -16.59 5.58
C LEU A 447 -5.27 -15.97 4.18
N LEU A 448 -5.79 -14.77 3.99
CA LEU A 448 -5.70 -14.03 2.75
C LEU A 448 -4.29 -13.44 2.55
N SER A 449 -3.88 -13.25 1.30
CA SER A 449 -2.68 -12.44 0.99
C SER A 449 -2.88 -10.99 1.41
N LEU A 450 -1.79 -10.22 1.56
CA LEU A 450 -1.88 -8.81 1.98
C LEU A 450 -2.77 -7.99 1.04
N GLY A 451 -2.65 -8.19 -0.29
CA GLY A 451 -3.52 -7.52 -1.27
C GLY A 451 -4.99 -7.91 -1.14
N GLN A 452 -5.28 -9.20 -0.88
CA GLN A 452 -6.65 -9.67 -0.62
C GLN A 452 -7.19 -9.11 0.69
N LYS A 453 -6.39 -9.07 1.77
CA LYS A 453 -6.76 -8.43 3.04
C LYS A 453 -7.12 -6.96 2.84
N ARG A 454 -6.34 -6.24 2.04
CA ARG A 454 -6.60 -4.83 1.73
C ARG A 454 -7.92 -4.66 0.98
N ARG A 455 -8.16 -5.48 -0.05
CA ARG A 455 -9.45 -5.46 -0.77
C ARG A 455 -10.64 -5.78 0.13
N LEU A 456 -10.50 -6.74 1.04
CA LEU A 456 -11.54 -7.08 2.02
C LEU A 456 -11.80 -5.90 2.98
N SER A 457 -10.76 -5.26 3.49
CA SER A 457 -10.85 -4.09 4.37
C SER A 457 -11.64 -2.95 3.71
N VAL A 458 -11.38 -2.70 2.43
CA VAL A 458 -12.14 -1.68 1.68
C VAL A 458 -13.56 -2.13 1.39
N ALA A 459 -13.78 -3.37 0.95
CA ALA A 459 -15.11 -3.90 0.67
C ALA A 459 -16.03 -3.78 1.90
N SER A 460 -15.52 -4.14 3.10
CA SER A 460 -16.27 -4.03 4.35
C SER A 460 -16.54 -2.58 4.78
N ALA A 461 -15.69 -1.63 4.36
CA ALA A 461 -15.89 -0.21 4.66
C ALA A 461 -16.93 0.44 3.71
N VAL A 462 -16.91 0.11 2.41
CA VAL A 462 -17.76 0.78 1.40
C VAL A 462 -19.12 0.12 1.21
N VAL A 463 -19.34 -1.08 1.73
CA VAL A 463 -20.61 -1.81 1.57
C VAL A 463 -21.84 -1.04 2.09
N SER A 464 -21.62 -0.17 3.08
CA SER A 464 -22.66 0.65 3.72
C SER A 464 -22.83 2.05 3.11
N ALA A 465 -22.10 2.38 2.05
CA ALA A 465 -22.22 3.63 1.31
C ALA A 465 -22.27 4.89 2.19
N LYS A 466 -21.33 5.04 3.13
CA LYS A 466 -21.23 6.23 4.00
C LYS A 466 -20.86 7.48 3.18
N PRO A 467 -21.39 8.66 3.53
CA PRO A 467 -21.09 9.91 2.80
C PRO A 467 -19.60 10.25 2.73
N LEU A 468 -18.80 9.86 3.72
CA LEU A 468 -17.38 10.16 3.81
C LEU A 468 -16.56 8.89 4.07
N LEU A 469 -15.60 8.62 3.17
CA LEU A 469 -14.66 7.52 3.28
C LEU A 469 -13.28 8.04 3.70
N LEU A 470 -12.75 7.51 4.77
CA LEU A 470 -11.42 7.82 5.30
C LEU A 470 -10.49 6.66 5.02
N LEU A 471 -9.40 6.90 4.29
CA LEU A 471 -8.44 5.89 3.86
C LEU A 471 -7.04 6.23 4.41
N ASP A 472 -6.47 5.34 5.19
CA ASP A 472 -5.10 5.50 5.70
C ASP A 472 -4.15 4.66 4.85
N GLU A 473 -3.47 5.30 3.90
CA GLU A 473 -2.51 4.70 2.95
C GLU A 473 -3.04 3.45 2.21
N PRO A 474 -4.18 3.52 1.51
CA PRO A 474 -4.84 2.34 0.95
C PRO A 474 -4.07 1.66 -0.18
N THR A 475 -3.19 2.39 -0.88
CA THR A 475 -2.38 1.91 -2.02
C THR A 475 -1.00 1.40 -1.61
N PHE A 476 -0.66 1.53 -0.33
CA PHE A 476 0.64 1.17 0.19
C PHE A 476 0.93 -0.33 0.07
N GLY A 477 2.10 -0.70 -0.51
CA GLY A 477 2.49 -2.09 -0.72
C GLY A 477 1.62 -2.86 -1.73
N GLN A 478 0.92 -2.15 -2.63
CA GLN A 478 0.08 -2.76 -3.67
C GLN A 478 0.80 -2.77 -5.03
N ASP A 479 0.50 -3.80 -5.82
CA ASP A 479 0.83 -3.82 -7.25
C ASP A 479 0.02 -2.77 -8.03
N ALA A 480 0.37 -2.53 -9.29
CA ALA A 480 -0.27 -1.51 -10.10
C ALA A 480 -1.76 -1.77 -10.31
N ARG A 481 -2.16 -3.05 -10.55
CA ARG A 481 -3.56 -3.44 -10.75
C ARG A 481 -4.41 -3.09 -9.53
N ASN A 482 -3.97 -3.53 -8.35
CA ASN A 482 -4.72 -3.28 -7.11
C ASN A 482 -4.76 -1.78 -6.75
N THR A 483 -3.66 -1.05 -7.01
CA THR A 483 -3.62 0.40 -6.83
C THR A 483 -4.64 1.10 -7.71
N PHE A 484 -4.63 0.84 -9.02
CA PHE A 484 -5.56 1.50 -9.95
C PHE A 484 -7.01 1.07 -9.73
N ALA A 485 -7.26 -0.19 -9.38
CA ALA A 485 -8.61 -0.65 -9.00
C ALA A 485 -9.14 0.10 -7.79
N MET A 486 -8.32 0.32 -6.77
CA MET A 486 -8.66 1.10 -5.59
C MET A 486 -8.97 2.56 -5.94
N LEU A 487 -8.14 3.17 -6.77
CA LEU A 487 -8.31 4.57 -7.17
C LEU A 487 -9.56 4.77 -8.05
N ASN A 488 -9.88 3.81 -8.93
CA ASN A 488 -11.10 3.81 -9.72
C ASN A 488 -12.35 3.76 -8.81
N LEU A 489 -12.33 2.92 -7.78
CA LEU A 489 -13.40 2.87 -6.78
C LEU A 489 -13.57 4.23 -6.08
N CYS A 490 -12.47 4.88 -5.69
CA CYS A 490 -12.53 6.21 -5.08
C CYS A 490 -13.15 7.24 -6.03
N GLU A 491 -12.84 7.17 -7.33
CA GLU A 491 -13.46 8.04 -8.34
C GLU A 491 -14.94 7.75 -8.55
N GLU A 492 -15.37 6.48 -8.58
CA GLU A 492 -16.79 6.11 -8.67
C GLU A 492 -17.58 6.63 -7.46
N LEU A 493 -17.03 6.49 -6.25
CA LEU A 493 -17.63 7.01 -5.03
C LEU A 493 -17.71 8.55 -5.07
N ARG A 494 -16.63 9.22 -5.48
CA ARG A 494 -16.62 10.67 -5.68
C ARG A 494 -17.69 11.12 -6.66
N ALA A 495 -17.77 10.47 -7.82
CA ALA A 495 -18.75 10.78 -8.87
C ALA A 495 -20.21 10.56 -8.42
N SER A 496 -20.43 9.68 -7.45
CA SER A 496 -21.75 9.45 -6.83
C SER A 496 -22.04 10.40 -5.64
N GLY A 497 -21.20 11.42 -5.41
CA GLY A 497 -21.40 12.44 -4.38
C GLY A 497 -20.84 12.10 -3.00
N HIS A 498 -20.12 10.99 -2.86
CA HIS A 498 -19.38 10.70 -1.63
C HIS A 498 -18.09 11.52 -1.60
N ALA A 499 -17.59 11.81 -0.40
CA ALA A 499 -16.26 12.38 -0.25
C ALA A 499 -15.25 11.32 0.20
N VAL A 500 -14.00 11.47 -0.24
CA VAL A 500 -12.89 10.59 0.10
C VAL A 500 -11.76 11.42 0.69
N LEU A 501 -11.34 11.13 1.92
CA LEU A 501 -10.10 11.62 2.52
C LEU A 501 -9.09 10.50 2.50
N MET A 502 -8.01 10.65 1.75
CA MET A 502 -6.98 9.64 1.58
C MET A 502 -5.62 10.14 2.05
N ILE A 503 -5.07 9.54 3.09
CA ILE A 503 -3.64 9.71 3.38
C ILE A 503 -2.86 8.99 2.31
N THR A 504 -1.93 9.69 1.67
CA THR A 504 -1.07 9.10 0.66
C THR A 504 0.29 9.78 0.62
N HIS A 505 1.31 9.00 0.29
CA HIS A 505 2.66 9.46 -0.04
C HIS A 505 2.90 9.52 -1.56
N GLU A 506 1.90 9.18 -2.36
CA GLU A 506 2.00 9.15 -3.82
C GLU A 506 1.65 10.52 -4.41
N THR A 507 2.67 11.18 -4.97
CA THR A 507 2.53 12.49 -5.59
C THR A 507 1.55 12.47 -6.77
N GLU A 508 1.53 11.37 -7.52
CA GLU A 508 0.63 11.15 -8.65
C GLU A 508 -0.84 11.19 -8.22
N ILE A 509 -1.18 10.60 -7.07
CA ILE A 509 -2.56 10.65 -6.55
C ILE A 509 -2.94 12.10 -6.23
N ALA A 510 -2.05 12.82 -5.53
CA ALA A 510 -2.30 14.21 -5.18
C ALA A 510 -2.40 15.14 -6.40
N GLN A 511 -1.63 14.87 -7.47
CA GLN A 511 -1.60 15.70 -8.68
C GLN A 511 -2.66 15.33 -9.70
N ARG A 512 -2.96 14.03 -9.87
CA ARG A 512 -3.79 13.53 -10.97
C ARG A 512 -5.24 13.25 -10.57
N LEU A 513 -5.49 12.95 -9.31
CA LEU A 513 -6.79 12.47 -8.83
C LEU A 513 -7.44 13.39 -7.80
N ALA A 514 -6.67 13.92 -6.87
CA ALA A 514 -7.22 14.73 -5.81
C ALA A 514 -7.88 16.02 -6.34
N THR A 515 -9.05 16.35 -5.82
CA THR A 515 -9.69 17.67 -6.03
C THR A 515 -9.09 18.72 -5.12
N ARG A 516 -8.60 18.27 -3.95
CA ARG A 516 -7.95 19.14 -2.96
C ARG A 516 -6.79 18.41 -2.30
N VAL A 517 -5.83 19.16 -1.79
CA VAL A 517 -4.68 18.63 -1.06
C VAL A 517 -4.61 19.30 0.32
N TRP A 518 -4.65 18.48 1.36
CA TRP A 518 -4.36 18.88 2.74
C TRP A 518 -2.93 18.52 3.09
N ARG A 519 -2.14 19.52 3.50
CA ARG A 519 -0.76 19.30 3.94
C ARG A 519 -0.68 19.42 5.45
N VAL A 520 -0.23 18.35 6.10
CA VAL A 520 -0.05 18.28 7.55
C VAL A 520 1.44 18.27 7.87
N GLU A 521 1.89 19.22 8.68
CA GLU A 521 3.27 19.34 9.15
C GLU A 521 3.30 19.67 10.64
N ASN A 522 4.21 19.03 11.37
CA ASN A 522 4.44 19.26 12.81
C ASN A 522 3.14 19.25 13.65
N GLY A 523 2.23 18.34 13.35
CA GLY A 523 0.96 18.23 14.04
C GLY A 523 -0.06 19.31 13.69
N LYS A 524 0.07 19.98 12.54
CA LYS A 524 -0.88 21.03 12.10
C LYS A 524 -1.24 20.88 10.63
N LEU A 525 -2.52 21.09 10.29
CA LEU A 525 -2.94 21.32 8.90
C LEU A 525 -2.45 22.72 8.50
N VAL A 526 -1.43 22.77 7.64
CA VAL A 526 -0.77 24.03 7.24
C VAL A 526 -1.26 24.56 5.89
N ASP A 527 -1.84 23.69 5.06
CA ASP A 527 -2.29 24.05 3.72
C ASP A 527 -3.54 23.24 3.33
N ASP A 528 -4.52 23.88 2.74
CA ASP A 528 -5.73 23.31 2.16
C ASP A 528 -5.98 23.99 0.82
N ARG A 529 -5.55 23.35 -0.26
CA ARG A 529 -5.61 23.95 -1.61
C ARG A 529 -6.39 23.08 -2.57
N SER A 530 -7.19 23.72 -3.42
CA SER A 530 -7.82 23.10 -4.57
C SER A 530 -6.79 22.78 -5.66
N THR A 531 -6.98 21.70 -6.38
CA THR A 531 -6.16 21.32 -7.53
C THR A 531 -6.81 21.80 -8.83
N ALA A 532 -6.08 21.75 -9.95
CA ALA A 532 -6.62 22.09 -11.27
C ALA A 532 -7.86 21.21 -11.64
N ARG A 533 -7.97 20.04 -11.05
CA ARG A 533 -9.08 19.12 -11.29
C ARG A 533 -10.41 19.53 -10.65
N SER A 534 -10.39 20.38 -9.63
CA SER A 534 -11.63 20.94 -9.07
C SER A 534 -12.37 21.85 -10.08
N CYS A 535 -11.69 22.27 -11.15
CA CYS A 535 -12.23 23.18 -12.18
C CYS A 535 -12.67 22.47 -13.47
N THR A 536 -12.35 21.19 -13.66
CA THR A 536 -12.67 20.44 -14.89
C THR A 536 -13.45 19.17 -14.57
N ASP A 537 -14.77 19.29 -14.63
CA ASP A 537 -15.66 18.12 -14.61
C ASP A 537 -15.44 17.27 -15.86
N GLY A 538 -15.14 15.99 -15.70
CA GLY A 538 -15.34 15.01 -16.76
C GLY A 538 -14.15 14.24 -17.33
N THR A 539 -13.03 14.05 -16.60
CA THR A 539 -12.02 13.09 -17.07
C THR A 539 -12.45 11.65 -16.76
N ARG A 540 -13.11 11.01 -17.73
CA ARG A 540 -13.40 9.58 -17.68
C ARG A 540 -12.08 8.82 -17.82
N LEU A 541 -11.79 7.92 -16.88
CA LEU A 541 -10.68 6.96 -16.98
C LEU A 541 -10.84 6.11 -18.24
N VAL A 542 -9.87 6.16 -19.13
CA VAL A 542 -9.76 5.25 -20.27
C VAL A 542 -9.13 3.97 -19.79
N MET A 543 -9.92 3.07 -19.23
CA MET A 543 -9.59 1.65 -19.30
C MET A 543 -10.05 1.21 -20.69
N GLY A 544 -9.12 0.75 -21.54
CA GLY A 544 -9.47 0.08 -22.80
C GLY A 544 -10.44 -1.05 -22.50
N ASP A 545 -11.37 -1.28 -23.42
CA ASP A 545 -12.33 -2.38 -23.41
C ASP A 545 -11.65 -3.70 -23.04
N ALA A 546 -11.62 -4.00 -21.78
CA ALA A 546 -11.32 -5.31 -21.24
C ALA A 546 -12.56 -5.66 -20.42
N ASP A 547 -13.21 -6.73 -20.86
CA ASP A 547 -14.38 -7.39 -20.30
C ASP A 547 -14.78 -6.98 -18.88
N GLU A 548 -16.08 -6.83 -18.65
CA GLU A 548 -16.77 -6.51 -17.37
C GLU A 548 -16.41 -7.42 -16.16
N THR A 549 -15.26 -8.06 -16.16
CA THR A 549 -14.78 -9.02 -15.14
C THR A 549 -13.48 -8.62 -14.48
N PHE A 550 -13.22 -7.29 -14.27
CA PHE A 550 -12.04 -6.84 -13.56
C PHE A 550 -12.35 -6.29 -12.16
N PHE A 551 -12.49 -7.22 -11.23
CA PHE A 551 -12.07 -7.08 -9.82
C PHE A 551 -11.66 -8.43 -9.27
#